data_7e84704e2379946b66140032888f7ded
#
_entry.id   7e84704e2379946b66140032888f7ded
#
_cell.length_a   1.000
_cell.length_b   1.000
_cell.length_c   1.000
_cell.angle_alpha   90.00
_cell.angle_beta   90.00
_cell.angle_gamma   90.00
#
_symmetry.space_group_name_H-M   'P 1'
#
loop_
_entity.id
_entity.type
_entity.pdbx_description
1 polymer ?
#
loop_
_entity_poly.entity_id
_entity_poly.type
_entity_poly.pdbx_seq_one_letter_code
_entity_poly.pdbx_strand_id
1 'polypeptide(L)'
;MPKFIDHHAMSPNLPPELQEGIAARLRAGEPDEFGVTGLNVFLGSDGTAFCLSEAPDADAVVKAHEAVGFPLSRKEVVEVEAVV
;
A
#
# COMPACT_ATOMS: atom_id res chain seq x y z
N MET A 1 5.42 13.49 -6.12
CA MET A 1 4.94 12.31 -6.85
C MET A 1 3.46 12.10 -6.62
N PRO A 2 2.73 11.48 -7.58
CA PRO A 2 1.32 11.16 -7.35
C PRO A 2 1.11 10.24 -6.15
N LYS A 3 -0.05 10.35 -5.56
CA LYS A 3 -0.46 9.46 -4.46
C LYS A 3 -1.52 8.49 -4.96
N PHE A 4 -1.51 7.30 -4.41
CA PHE A 4 -2.44 6.23 -4.78
C PHE A 4 -3.02 5.59 -3.55
N ILE A 5 -4.32 5.26 -3.61
CA ILE A 5 -4.95 4.37 -2.65
C ILE A 5 -5.19 3.04 -3.36
N ASP A 6 -4.84 1.95 -2.72
CA ASP A 6 -5.21 0.63 -3.18
C ASP A 6 -6.10 -0.05 -2.16
N HIS A 7 -7.10 -0.75 -2.67
CA HIS A 7 -8.13 -1.39 -1.89
C HIS A 7 -7.97 -2.91 -1.95
N HIS A 8 -7.97 -3.54 -0.79
CA HIS A 8 -7.95 -4.99 -0.67
C HIS A 8 -9.28 -5.46 -0.09
N ALA A 9 -10.03 -6.25 -0.86
CA ALA A 9 -11.35 -6.73 -0.46
C ALA A 9 -11.31 -7.63 0.77
N MET A 10 -10.15 -8.25 1.02
CA MET A 10 -9.92 -9.04 2.22
C MET A 10 -8.65 -8.57 2.86
N SER A 11 -8.72 -8.27 4.16
CA SER A 11 -7.53 -7.95 4.93
C SER A 11 -6.63 -9.18 5.00
N PRO A 12 -5.36 -9.07 4.62
CA PRO A 12 -4.45 -10.21 4.75
C PRO A 12 -4.29 -10.55 6.22
N ASN A 13 -4.06 -11.85 6.48
CA ASN A 13 -3.76 -12.28 7.84
C ASN A 13 -2.34 -11.83 8.18
N LEU A 14 -2.23 -10.78 8.99
CA LEU A 14 -0.95 -10.17 9.34
C LEU A 14 -0.57 -10.54 10.77
N PRO A 15 0.35 -11.48 10.98
CA PRO A 15 0.88 -11.74 12.32
C PRO A 15 1.56 -10.50 12.89
N PRO A 16 1.66 -10.37 14.22
CA PRO A 16 2.23 -9.17 14.85
C PRO A 16 3.61 -8.79 14.35
N GLU A 17 4.47 -9.75 14.05
CA GLU A 17 5.82 -9.48 13.53
C GLU A 17 5.76 -8.79 12.16
N LEU A 18 4.84 -9.23 11.30
CA LEU A 18 4.68 -8.66 9.97
C LEU A 18 4.08 -7.26 10.05
N GLN A 19 3.09 -7.06 10.93
CA GLN A 19 2.53 -5.74 11.18
C GLN A 19 3.61 -4.75 11.65
N GLU A 20 4.47 -5.20 12.56
CA GLU A 20 5.56 -4.37 13.08
C GLU A 20 6.57 -4.02 11.99
N GLY A 21 6.88 -4.96 11.11
CA GLY A 21 7.77 -4.73 9.97
C GLY A 21 7.20 -3.71 9.00
N ILE A 22 5.92 -3.80 8.71
CA ILE A 22 5.23 -2.83 7.85
C ILE A 22 5.25 -1.44 8.51
N ALA A 23 4.92 -1.35 9.80
CA ALA A 23 4.91 -0.09 10.52
C ALA A 23 6.30 0.55 10.53
N ALA A 24 7.35 -0.23 10.75
CA ALA A 24 8.72 0.27 10.74
C ALA A 24 9.09 0.84 9.38
N ARG A 25 8.70 0.15 8.30
CA ARG A 25 8.97 0.61 6.94
C ARG A 25 8.23 1.91 6.62
N LEU A 26 6.97 2.02 7.05
CA LEU A 26 6.19 3.25 6.87
C LEU A 26 6.82 4.42 7.62
N ARG A 27 7.30 4.19 8.84
CA ARG A 27 7.96 5.23 9.63
C ARG A 27 9.28 5.68 9.00
N ALA A 28 10.00 4.77 8.36
CA ALA A 28 11.26 5.09 7.68
C ALA A 28 11.05 6.00 6.47
N GLY A 29 9.91 5.87 5.80
CA GLY A 29 9.55 6.74 4.67
C GLY A 29 10.44 6.57 3.44
N GLU A 30 11.06 5.41 3.28
CA GLU A 30 11.97 5.16 2.17
C GLU A 30 11.26 4.47 1.01
N PRO A 31 11.54 4.86 -0.24
CA PRO A 31 10.97 4.17 -1.40
C PRO A 31 11.57 2.78 -1.56
N ASP A 32 10.80 1.88 -2.15
CA ASP A 32 11.27 0.56 -2.53
C ASP A 32 11.96 0.60 -3.91
N GLU A 33 12.31 -0.58 -4.44
CA GLU A 33 13.00 -0.71 -5.74
C GLU A 33 12.16 -0.22 -6.92
N PHE A 34 10.84 -0.09 -6.76
CA PHE A 34 9.93 0.41 -7.79
C PHE A 34 9.63 1.90 -7.62
N GLY A 35 10.22 2.54 -6.62
CA GLY A 35 9.98 3.95 -6.32
C GLY A 35 8.70 4.20 -5.51
N VAL A 36 8.15 3.17 -4.88
CA VAL A 36 6.93 3.29 -4.08
C VAL A 36 7.28 3.55 -2.62
N THR A 37 6.74 4.63 -2.07
CA THR A 37 6.87 4.98 -0.66
C THR A 37 5.53 4.78 0.02
N GLY A 38 5.45 3.85 0.97
CA GLY A 38 4.25 3.65 1.76
C GLY A 38 4.04 4.80 2.72
N LEU A 39 2.84 5.35 2.77
CA LEU A 39 2.48 6.45 3.66
C LEU A 39 1.62 5.99 4.82
N ASN A 40 0.68 5.10 4.55
CA ASN A 40 -0.19 4.58 5.60
C ASN A 40 -0.87 3.28 5.16
N VAL A 41 -1.34 2.52 6.13
CA VAL A 41 -2.15 1.32 5.92
C VAL A 41 -3.33 1.39 6.89
N PHE A 42 -4.53 1.19 6.37
CA PHE A 42 -5.74 1.20 7.17
C PHE A 42 -6.40 -0.17 7.11
N LEU A 43 -6.75 -0.72 8.26
CA LEU A 43 -7.49 -1.97 8.35
C LEU A 43 -8.96 -1.63 8.61
N GLY A 44 -9.84 -2.04 7.70
CA GLY A 44 -11.27 -1.79 7.84
C GLY A 44 -11.89 -2.72 8.86
N SER A 45 -12.86 -2.22 9.62
CA SER A 45 -13.61 -3.03 10.59
C SER A 45 -14.46 -4.10 9.92
N ASP A 46 -14.67 -3.97 8.61
CA ASP A 46 -15.42 -4.93 7.79
C ASP A 46 -14.53 -6.00 7.14
N GLY A 47 -13.25 -6.05 7.52
CA GLY A 47 -12.31 -7.02 6.97
C GLY A 47 -11.62 -6.60 5.70
N THR A 48 -11.74 -5.33 5.32
CA THR A 48 -11.01 -4.77 4.16
C THR A 48 -9.72 -4.10 4.62
N ALA A 49 -8.88 -3.73 3.66
CA ALA A 49 -7.67 -2.95 3.94
C ALA A 49 -7.45 -1.92 2.83
N PHE A 50 -6.82 -0.82 3.20
CA PHE A 50 -6.46 0.26 2.28
C PHE A 50 -5.01 0.65 2.51
N CYS A 51 -4.26 0.84 1.43
CA CYS A 51 -2.90 1.35 1.51
C CYS A 51 -2.84 2.70 0.81
N LEU A 52 -2.16 3.66 1.42
CA LEU A 52 -1.86 4.95 0.81
C LEU A 52 -0.38 5.01 0.52
N SER A 53 -0.01 5.34 -0.71
CA SER A 53 1.39 5.40 -1.11
C SER A 53 1.65 6.50 -2.12
N GLU A 54 2.93 6.89 -2.24
CA GLU A 54 3.42 7.71 -3.34
C GLU A 54 4.18 6.82 -4.31
N ALA A 55 4.01 7.04 -5.61
CA ALA A 55 4.66 6.22 -6.62
C ALA A 55 4.75 6.98 -7.95
N PRO A 56 5.66 6.58 -8.85
CA PRO A 56 5.73 7.18 -10.18
C PRO A 56 4.45 6.97 -10.99
N ASP A 57 3.85 5.79 -10.86
CA ASP A 57 2.60 5.44 -11.54
C ASP A 57 1.91 4.29 -10.82
N ALA A 58 0.71 3.96 -11.25
CA ALA A 58 -0.07 2.90 -10.62
C ALA A 58 0.52 1.51 -10.85
N ASP A 59 1.20 1.29 -11.97
CA ASP A 59 1.85 0.01 -12.24
C ASP A 59 2.95 -0.30 -11.24
N ALA A 60 3.67 0.73 -10.78
CA ALA A 60 4.67 0.58 -9.74
C ALA A 60 4.05 0.06 -8.45
N VAL A 61 2.85 0.55 -8.09
CA VAL A 61 2.12 0.10 -6.89
C VAL A 61 1.77 -1.38 -7.02
N VAL A 62 1.29 -1.80 -8.18
CA VAL A 62 0.96 -3.21 -8.44
C VAL A 62 2.20 -4.08 -8.31
N LYS A 63 3.31 -3.68 -8.92
CA LYS A 63 4.58 -4.44 -8.87
C LYS A 63 5.11 -4.55 -7.45
N ALA A 64 5.02 -3.48 -6.67
CA ALA A 64 5.46 -3.48 -5.28
C ALA A 64 4.68 -4.48 -4.44
N HIS A 65 3.36 -4.59 -4.64
CA HIS A 65 2.54 -5.55 -3.92
C HIS A 65 2.83 -6.99 -4.35
N GLU A 66 3.01 -7.23 -5.65
CA GLU A 66 3.36 -8.56 -6.15
C GLU A 66 4.70 -9.04 -5.58
N ALA A 67 5.67 -8.14 -5.47
CA ALA A 67 7.00 -8.47 -4.98
C ALA A 67 7.00 -8.96 -3.53
N VAL A 68 6.03 -8.54 -2.72
CA VAL A 68 5.92 -8.97 -1.32
C VAL A 68 4.83 -10.03 -1.11
N GLY A 69 4.28 -10.58 -2.19
CA GLY A 69 3.34 -11.68 -2.12
C GLY A 69 1.88 -11.28 -1.90
N PHE A 70 1.53 -10.02 -2.12
CA PHE A 70 0.15 -9.54 -2.02
C PHE A 70 -0.34 -9.10 -3.40
N PRO A 71 -0.86 -10.03 -4.23
CA PRO A 71 -1.32 -9.68 -5.57
C PRO A 71 -2.39 -8.59 -5.53
N LEU A 72 -2.28 -7.64 -6.42
CA LEU A 72 -3.17 -6.49 -6.49
C LEU A 72 -3.58 -6.27 -7.94
N SER A 73 -4.90 -6.16 -8.20
CA SER A 73 -5.41 -5.85 -9.52
C SER A 73 -5.21 -4.34 -9.81
N ARG A 74 -4.82 -4.01 -11.03
CA ARG A 74 -4.63 -2.61 -11.43
C ARG A 74 -5.88 -1.76 -11.18
N LYS A 75 -7.07 -2.32 -11.35
CA LYS A 75 -8.33 -1.62 -11.13
C LYS A 75 -8.61 -1.30 -9.66
N GLU A 76 -7.88 -1.91 -8.75
CA GLU A 76 -8.01 -1.65 -7.32
C GLU A 76 -7.12 -0.51 -6.85
N VAL A 77 -6.32 0.07 -7.76
CA VAL A 77 -5.42 1.18 -7.48
C VAL A 77 -6.02 2.45 -8.06
N VAL A 78 -6.21 3.45 -7.22
CA VAL A 78 -6.82 4.73 -7.61
C VAL A 78 -5.86 5.86 -7.26
N GLU A 79 -5.56 6.69 -8.24
CA GLU A 79 -4.81 7.91 -7.98
C GLU A 79 -5.70 8.88 -7.19
N VAL A 80 -5.16 9.47 -6.15
CA VAL A 80 -5.90 10.35 -5.24
C VAL A 80 -5.16 11.67 -5.03
N GLU A 81 -5.92 12.67 -4.65
CA GLU A 81 -5.40 13.98 -4.36
C GLU A 81 -6.04 14.47 -3.07
N ALA A 82 -5.23 15.00 -2.17
CA ALA A 82 -5.76 15.51 -0.90
C ALA A 82 -6.55 16.79 -1.16
N VAL A 83 -7.73 16.88 -0.57
CA VAL A 83 -8.58 18.09 -0.68
C VAL A 83 -8.17 19.14 0.34
N VAL A 84 -7.61 18.69 1.45
CA VAL A 84 -7.12 19.58 2.52
C VAL A 84 -5.73 19.20 2.97
#